data_eb04304e1b3bec2ceafe145d649647e9
#
_entry.id   eb04304e1b3bec2ceafe145d649647e9
#
_cell.length_a   1.000
_cell.length_b   1.000
_cell.length_c   1.000
_cell.angle_alpha   90.00
_cell.angle_beta   90.00
_cell.angle_gamma   90.00
#
_symmetry.space_group_name_H-M   'P 1'
#
loop_
_entity.id
_entity.type
_entity.pdbx_description
1 polymer ?
#
loop_
_entity_poly.entity_id
_entity_poly.type
_entity_poly.pdbx_seq_one_letter_code
_entity_poly.pdbx_strand_id
1 'polypeptide(L)'
;MSSTAGYRIVKLANGAHSVHSLAHAETFHPVIGPVAEAEALYVRQLRLVKRVERHSGEFVVWDVGLGAAANAVTVLRVTRELGCSIRIVSFDHTLEPLEFALQHVQHLGYLAGYEAPLGRLLRDHRATFEDDRQAVTWDFHLADFPTLLAQPAALEFPKPHAILFDAFSPAKNPAMWTQPLFANLFRLLDPARPCAMPTYSRSTMLRVTLLLAGFFVGVGHGTGEKEETTIAANMLDLISEPLDRRWLERVRRSTSAEPMWEPLYRQAPLSPETWEKLRHLQQFLTGTGFFGKSANC
;
A
#
# COMPACT_ATOMS: atom_id res chain seq x y z
N MET A 1 -1.94 14.34 28.60
CA MET A 1 -0.78 14.74 27.76
C MET A 1 -0.24 13.45 27.18
N SER A 2 -0.54 13.18 25.91
CA SER A 2 0.00 12.01 25.21
C SER A 2 1.49 12.20 24.99
N SER A 3 2.29 11.19 25.30
CA SER A 3 3.75 11.26 25.20
C SER A 3 4.16 10.96 23.76
N THR A 4 4.45 11.98 22.95
CA THR A 4 5.05 11.83 21.61
C THR A 4 6.55 11.51 21.68
N ALA A 5 7.05 11.08 22.83
CA ALA A 5 8.47 10.76 23.08
C ALA A 5 9.03 9.60 22.23
N GLY A 6 8.14 8.84 21.54
CA GLY A 6 8.53 7.71 20.68
C GLY A 6 8.99 8.08 19.27
N TYR A 7 8.97 9.37 18.89
CA TYR A 7 9.27 9.82 17.52
C TYR A 7 10.20 11.03 17.51
N ARG A 8 10.88 11.24 16.39
CA ARG A 8 11.69 12.45 16.13
C ARG A 8 11.64 12.83 14.66
N ILE A 9 11.83 14.12 14.37
CA ILE A 9 12.07 14.61 13.01
C ILE A 9 13.50 14.28 12.60
N VAL A 10 13.66 13.76 11.39
CA VAL A 10 14.97 13.54 10.77
C VAL A 10 15.02 14.24 9.41
N LYS A 11 16.19 14.84 9.11
CA LYS A 11 16.46 15.42 7.80
C LYS A 11 17.13 14.35 6.93
N LEU A 12 16.57 14.08 5.77
CA LEU A 12 17.08 13.12 4.80
C LEU A 12 18.21 13.74 3.96
N ALA A 13 18.96 12.89 3.24
CA ALA A 13 20.09 13.33 2.42
C ALA A 13 19.69 14.34 1.32
N ASN A 14 18.47 14.26 0.80
CA ASN A 14 17.92 15.17 -0.20
C ASN A 14 17.33 16.47 0.41
N GLY A 15 17.46 16.67 1.72
CA GLY A 15 16.95 17.84 2.43
C GLY A 15 15.49 17.74 2.90
N ALA A 16 14.73 16.75 2.49
CA ALA A 16 13.36 16.51 2.98
C ALA A 16 13.38 16.11 4.47
N HIS A 17 12.28 16.36 5.16
CA HIS A 17 12.10 15.90 6.55
C HIS A 17 11.14 14.71 6.60
N SER A 18 11.41 13.81 7.53
CA SER A 18 10.58 12.66 7.80
C SER A 18 10.50 12.34 9.29
N VAL A 19 9.62 11.43 9.65
CA VAL A 19 9.44 10.94 11.02
C VAL A 19 10.27 9.68 11.23
N HIS A 20 10.95 9.58 12.34
CA HIS A 20 11.67 8.38 12.77
C HIS A 20 11.02 7.82 14.03
N SER A 21 10.63 6.54 13.98
CA SER A 21 10.15 5.81 15.14
C SER A 21 11.31 5.26 15.94
N LEU A 22 11.40 5.63 17.22
CA LEU A 22 12.43 5.12 18.13
C LEU A 22 12.16 3.67 18.52
N ALA A 23 10.89 3.30 18.69
CA ALA A 23 10.50 1.95 19.07
C ALA A 23 10.84 0.92 17.99
N HIS A 24 10.63 1.24 16.72
CA HIS A 24 10.92 0.36 15.60
C HIS A 24 12.33 0.56 15.03
N ALA A 25 13.02 1.65 15.42
CA ALA A 25 14.30 2.07 14.85
C ALA A 25 14.23 2.18 13.31
N GLU A 26 13.10 2.65 12.77
CA GLU A 26 12.87 2.88 11.34
C GLU A 26 12.43 4.33 11.07
N THR A 27 12.89 4.86 9.93
CA THR A 27 12.46 6.16 9.43
C THR A 27 11.39 5.94 8.37
N PHE A 28 10.28 6.69 8.46
CA PHE A 28 9.24 6.67 7.45
C PHE A 28 9.79 7.26 6.15
N HIS A 29 9.63 6.56 5.02
CA HIS A 29 10.09 7.02 3.69
C HIS A 29 11.55 7.52 3.68
N PRO A 30 12.53 6.67 4.01
CA PRO A 30 13.87 7.11 4.42
C PRO A 30 14.75 7.63 3.27
N VAL A 31 14.41 7.35 2.00
CA VAL A 31 15.31 7.63 0.86
C VAL A 31 14.95 8.95 0.19
N ILE A 32 13.80 9.02 -0.44
CA ILE A 32 13.37 10.20 -1.23
C ILE A 32 12.37 11.09 -0.50
N GLY A 33 11.97 10.69 0.70
CA GLY A 33 11.03 11.41 1.55
C GLY A 33 9.56 11.08 1.29
N PRO A 34 8.69 11.50 2.23
CA PRO A 34 7.30 11.02 2.29
C PRO A 34 6.47 11.34 1.04
N VAL A 35 6.53 12.57 0.54
CA VAL A 35 5.74 12.99 -0.62
C VAL A 35 6.23 12.31 -1.90
N ALA A 36 7.55 12.35 -2.15
CA ALA A 36 8.11 11.79 -3.39
C ALA A 36 7.91 10.27 -3.49
N GLU A 37 8.00 9.55 -2.37
CA GLU A 37 7.75 8.11 -2.33
C GLU A 37 6.27 7.79 -2.53
N ALA A 38 5.36 8.52 -1.88
CA ALA A 38 3.92 8.38 -2.07
C ALA A 38 3.50 8.67 -3.52
N GLU A 39 4.06 9.72 -4.15
CA GLU A 39 3.83 10.01 -5.56
C GLU A 39 4.33 8.88 -6.48
N ALA A 40 5.52 8.34 -6.22
CA ALA A 40 6.08 7.28 -7.03
C ALA A 40 5.25 5.99 -6.92
N LEU A 41 5.02 5.53 -5.69
CA LEU A 41 4.35 4.28 -5.40
C LEU A 41 2.85 4.33 -5.70
N TYR A 42 2.17 5.36 -5.22
CA TYR A 42 0.71 5.34 -5.18
C TYR A 42 0.06 6.22 -6.25
N VAL A 43 0.66 7.35 -6.59
CA VAL A 43 0.06 8.23 -7.61
C VAL A 43 0.42 7.76 -9.02
N ARG A 44 1.72 7.67 -9.33
CA ARG A 44 2.17 7.34 -10.69
C ARG A 44 1.93 5.87 -11.04
N GLN A 45 2.32 4.95 -10.15
CA GLN A 45 2.20 3.52 -10.41
C GLN A 45 0.75 3.07 -10.54
N LEU A 46 -0.16 3.58 -9.72
CA LEU A 46 -1.59 3.31 -9.83
C LEU A 46 -2.28 4.10 -10.95
N ARG A 47 -1.57 5.02 -11.63
CA ARG A 47 -2.19 5.97 -12.58
C ARG A 47 -3.40 6.68 -11.95
N LEU A 48 -3.27 7.05 -10.67
CA LEU A 48 -4.38 7.42 -9.80
C LEU A 48 -5.21 8.55 -10.38
N VAL A 49 -4.58 9.64 -10.81
CA VAL A 49 -5.27 10.80 -11.41
C VAL A 49 -6.19 10.37 -12.54
N LYS A 50 -5.67 9.60 -13.52
CA LYS A 50 -6.47 9.10 -14.66
C LYS A 50 -7.61 8.18 -14.25
N ARG A 51 -7.39 7.38 -13.18
CA ARG A 51 -8.43 6.48 -12.69
C ARG A 51 -9.54 7.22 -11.98
N VAL A 52 -9.20 8.24 -11.19
CA VAL A 52 -10.16 9.11 -10.51
C VAL A 52 -10.95 9.94 -11.54
N GLU A 53 -10.29 10.55 -12.52
CA GLU A 53 -10.94 11.33 -13.60
C GLU A 53 -12.00 10.54 -14.38
N ARG A 54 -11.77 9.24 -14.57
CA ARG A 54 -12.67 8.35 -15.32
C ARG A 54 -13.71 7.65 -14.46
N HIS A 55 -13.60 7.81 -13.15
CA HIS A 55 -14.51 7.16 -12.22
C HIS A 55 -15.76 8.01 -11.98
N SER A 56 -16.91 7.36 -12.00
CA SER A 56 -18.17 7.97 -11.57
C SER A 56 -18.53 7.52 -10.16
N GLY A 57 -18.87 8.46 -9.30
CA GLY A 57 -19.19 8.20 -7.88
C GLY A 57 -17.99 8.33 -6.96
N GLU A 58 -18.06 7.69 -5.82
CA GLU A 58 -17.05 7.80 -4.76
C GLU A 58 -15.86 6.85 -5.05
N PHE A 59 -14.65 7.41 -5.18
CA PHE A 59 -13.43 6.62 -5.34
C PHE A 59 -12.85 6.25 -3.97
N VAL A 60 -12.85 4.98 -3.65
CA VAL A 60 -12.43 4.47 -2.33
C VAL A 60 -10.96 4.09 -2.34
N VAL A 61 -10.19 4.61 -1.38
CA VAL A 61 -8.78 4.30 -1.14
C VAL A 61 -8.63 3.72 0.25
N TRP A 62 -8.04 2.55 0.38
CA TRP A 62 -7.59 2.04 1.66
C TRP A 62 -6.15 2.47 1.89
N ASP A 63 -5.87 3.01 3.08
CA ASP A 63 -4.57 3.48 3.53
C ASP A 63 -4.16 2.64 4.75
N VAL A 64 -3.31 1.65 4.51
CA VAL A 64 -2.89 0.65 5.50
C VAL A 64 -1.52 1.02 6.05
N GLY A 65 -1.51 1.45 7.31
CA GLY A 65 -0.38 2.11 7.94
C GLY A 65 -0.45 3.62 7.73
N LEU A 66 -1.42 4.29 8.39
CA LEU A 66 -1.61 5.74 8.31
C LEU A 66 -0.32 6.51 8.66
N GLY A 67 0.38 6.05 9.71
CA GLY A 67 1.61 6.67 10.18
C GLY A 67 1.46 8.18 10.38
N ALA A 68 2.28 8.97 9.68
CA ALA A 68 2.22 10.43 9.68
C ALA A 68 1.34 11.01 8.54
N ALA A 69 0.42 10.24 7.99
CA ALA A 69 -0.57 10.57 6.95
C ALA A 69 0.01 11.03 5.59
N ALA A 70 1.29 10.78 5.32
CA ALA A 70 1.94 11.29 4.10
C ALA A 70 1.31 10.73 2.82
N ASN A 71 1.01 9.43 2.78
CA ASN A 71 0.44 8.77 1.62
C ASN A 71 -0.97 9.28 1.30
N ALA A 72 -1.84 9.30 2.31
CA ALA A 72 -3.22 9.76 2.16
C ALA A 72 -3.29 11.25 1.76
N VAL A 73 -2.52 12.11 2.43
CA VAL A 73 -2.46 13.55 2.09
C VAL A 73 -1.91 13.78 0.69
N THR A 74 -0.91 13.00 0.25
CA THR A 74 -0.38 13.10 -1.13
C THR A 74 -1.45 12.72 -2.15
N VAL A 75 -2.24 11.66 -1.90
CA VAL A 75 -3.37 11.28 -2.75
C VAL A 75 -4.38 12.43 -2.85
N LEU A 76 -4.82 13.00 -1.73
CA LEU A 76 -5.76 14.11 -1.72
C LEU A 76 -5.26 15.31 -2.50
N ARG A 77 -3.99 15.71 -2.30
CA ARG A 77 -3.37 16.86 -2.99
C ARG A 77 -3.38 16.72 -4.51
N VAL A 78 -3.07 15.53 -5.02
CA VAL A 78 -2.97 15.33 -6.48
C VAL A 78 -4.33 15.19 -7.16
N THR A 79 -5.40 14.93 -6.39
CA THR A 79 -6.75 14.73 -6.92
C THR A 79 -7.70 15.90 -6.64
N ARG A 80 -7.31 16.87 -5.82
CA ARG A 80 -8.19 17.94 -5.32
C ARG A 80 -8.87 18.76 -6.41
N GLU A 81 -8.27 18.93 -7.59
CA GLU A 81 -8.81 19.70 -8.69
C GLU A 81 -9.72 18.89 -9.63
N LEU A 82 -9.87 17.58 -9.41
CA LEU A 82 -10.55 16.69 -10.35
C LEU A 82 -12.09 16.72 -10.28
N GLY A 83 -12.68 17.39 -9.28
CA GLY A 83 -14.14 17.46 -9.13
C GLY A 83 -14.75 16.10 -8.84
N CYS A 84 -14.13 15.30 -7.95
CA CYS A 84 -14.54 13.95 -7.61
C CYS A 84 -14.96 13.82 -6.14
N SER A 85 -15.56 12.69 -5.79
CA SER A 85 -15.75 12.26 -4.41
C SER A 85 -14.72 11.21 -4.06
N ILE A 86 -13.97 11.40 -2.98
CA ILE A 86 -12.97 10.45 -2.49
C ILE A 86 -13.29 10.04 -1.06
N ARG A 87 -13.28 8.73 -0.83
CA ARG A 87 -13.28 8.16 0.51
C ARG A 87 -11.91 7.56 0.80
N ILE A 88 -11.27 8.02 1.87
CA ILE A 88 -10.10 7.36 2.45
C ILE A 88 -10.54 6.55 3.67
N VAL A 89 -10.12 5.29 3.72
CA VAL A 89 -10.30 4.42 4.88
C VAL A 89 -8.91 4.04 5.38
N SER A 90 -8.45 4.71 6.43
CA SER A 90 -7.14 4.47 7.02
C SER A 90 -7.22 3.48 8.16
N PHE A 91 -6.20 2.63 8.26
CA PHE A 91 -6.04 1.63 9.30
C PHE A 91 -4.67 1.78 9.95
N ASP A 92 -4.64 1.83 11.27
CA ASP A 92 -3.40 1.76 12.05
C ASP A 92 -3.71 1.26 13.46
N HIS A 93 -2.70 0.75 14.14
CA HIS A 93 -2.83 0.32 15.54
C HIS A 93 -2.55 1.46 16.53
N THR A 94 -2.13 2.64 16.04
CA THR A 94 -1.84 3.82 16.84
C THR A 94 -2.05 5.11 16.04
N LEU A 95 -2.37 6.20 16.73
CA LEU A 95 -2.43 7.56 16.16
C LEU A 95 -1.24 8.42 16.58
N GLU A 96 -0.32 7.90 17.38
CA GLU A 96 0.83 8.67 17.90
C GLU A 96 1.71 9.30 16.80
N PRO A 97 2.03 8.61 15.66
CA PRO A 97 2.79 9.22 14.59
C PRO A 97 2.08 10.43 13.96
N LEU A 98 0.75 10.35 13.79
CA LEU A 98 -0.05 11.46 13.27
C LEU A 98 -0.10 12.63 14.26
N GLU A 99 -0.30 12.35 15.56
CA GLU A 99 -0.28 13.38 16.61
C GLU A 99 1.07 14.09 16.64
N PHE A 100 2.19 13.34 16.60
CA PHE A 100 3.52 13.88 16.50
C PHE A 100 3.71 14.72 15.24
N ALA A 101 3.27 14.25 14.09
CA ALA A 101 3.41 14.94 12.81
C ALA A 101 2.65 16.28 12.80
N LEU A 102 1.45 16.34 13.40
CA LEU A 102 0.67 17.58 13.53
C LEU A 102 1.33 18.61 14.42
N GLN A 103 2.11 18.20 15.41
CA GLN A 103 2.92 19.12 16.23
C GLN A 103 4.15 19.67 15.46
N HIS A 104 4.50 19.05 14.32
CA HIS A 104 5.69 19.38 13.52
C HIS A 104 5.37 19.74 12.07
N VAL A 105 4.16 20.26 11.78
CA VAL A 105 3.70 20.61 10.43
C VAL A 105 4.70 21.50 9.69
N GLN A 106 5.29 22.49 10.36
CA GLN A 106 6.25 23.40 9.73
C GLN A 106 7.52 22.71 9.24
N HIS A 107 7.98 21.65 9.92
CA HIS A 107 9.14 20.87 9.51
C HIS A 107 8.80 19.88 8.39
N LEU A 108 7.65 19.21 8.49
CA LEU A 108 7.24 18.21 7.54
C LEU A 108 6.69 18.81 6.23
N GLY A 109 6.04 19.98 6.31
CA GLY A 109 5.55 20.77 5.18
C GLY A 109 4.34 20.16 4.44
N TYR A 110 4.30 18.86 4.23
CA TYR A 110 3.23 18.21 3.45
C TYR A 110 1.88 18.19 4.17
N LEU A 111 1.80 18.43 5.46
CA LEU A 111 0.53 18.49 6.21
C LEU A 111 -0.13 19.86 6.17
N ALA A 112 0.56 20.90 5.67
CA ALA A 112 0.03 22.26 5.65
C ALA A 112 -1.29 22.31 4.85
N GLY A 113 -2.34 22.89 5.47
CA GLY A 113 -3.69 22.96 4.93
C GLY A 113 -4.59 21.76 5.28
N TYR A 114 -4.02 20.70 5.87
CA TYR A 114 -4.80 19.52 6.32
C TYR A 114 -4.87 19.41 7.84
N GLU A 115 -4.37 20.40 8.60
CA GLU A 115 -4.33 20.37 10.07
C GLU A 115 -5.72 20.20 10.68
N ALA A 116 -6.73 20.92 10.15
CA ALA A 116 -8.09 20.86 10.66
C ALA A 116 -8.77 19.49 10.41
N PRO A 117 -8.78 18.92 9.18
CA PRO A 117 -9.32 17.57 8.97
C PRO A 117 -8.53 16.49 9.71
N LEU A 118 -7.20 16.55 9.78
CA LEU A 118 -6.39 15.58 10.52
C LEU A 118 -6.64 15.70 12.04
N GLY A 119 -6.84 16.91 12.55
CA GLY A 119 -7.25 17.12 13.94
C GLY A 119 -8.63 16.54 14.27
N ARG A 120 -9.57 16.55 13.32
CA ARG A 120 -10.86 15.83 13.45
C ARG A 120 -10.65 14.32 13.42
N LEU A 121 -9.80 13.82 12.50
CA LEU A 121 -9.48 12.39 12.41
C LEU A 121 -8.89 11.84 13.72
N LEU A 122 -8.01 12.60 14.38
CA LEU A 122 -7.46 12.25 15.69
C LEU A 122 -8.52 12.14 16.78
N ARG A 123 -9.50 13.06 16.81
CA ARG A 123 -10.51 13.12 17.88
C ARG A 123 -11.69 12.19 17.63
N ASP A 124 -12.19 12.21 16.39
CA ASP A 124 -13.50 11.67 16.05
C ASP A 124 -13.38 10.40 15.20
N HIS A 125 -12.17 10.01 14.82
CA HIS A 125 -11.86 8.93 13.88
C HIS A 125 -12.55 9.08 12.52
N ARG A 126 -13.02 10.30 12.23
CA ARG A 126 -13.69 10.65 10.97
C ARG A 126 -13.52 12.12 10.67
N ALA A 127 -13.34 12.43 9.38
CA ALA A 127 -13.37 13.79 8.88
C ALA A 127 -14.14 13.83 7.54
N THR A 128 -15.01 14.83 7.39
CA THR A 128 -15.66 15.14 6.11
C THR A 128 -15.38 16.59 5.79
N PHE A 129 -14.93 16.89 4.57
CA PHE A 129 -14.54 18.23 4.17
C PHE A 129 -14.49 18.35 2.64
N GLU A 130 -14.53 19.59 2.17
CA GLU A 130 -14.23 19.94 0.78
C GLU A 130 -12.75 20.33 0.69
N ASP A 131 -12.07 19.86 -0.35
CA ASP A 131 -10.68 20.17 -0.68
C ASP A 131 -10.63 20.59 -2.16
N ASP A 132 -10.63 21.91 -2.40
CA ASP A 132 -10.85 22.51 -3.70
C ASP A 132 -12.15 22.01 -4.37
N ARG A 133 -12.04 21.12 -5.35
CA ARG A 133 -13.17 20.61 -6.14
C ARG A 133 -13.57 19.19 -5.76
N GLN A 134 -12.90 18.58 -4.77
CA GLN A 134 -13.22 17.21 -4.32
C GLN A 134 -13.96 17.22 -2.98
N ALA A 135 -14.96 16.36 -2.87
CA ALA A 135 -15.60 16.03 -1.60
C ALA A 135 -14.84 14.85 -0.95
N VAL A 136 -14.38 15.02 0.28
CA VAL A 136 -13.58 14.03 1.01
C VAL A 136 -14.36 13.49 2.19
N THR A 137 -14.43 12.15 2.29
CA THR A 137 -14.76 11.42 3.51
C THR A 137 -13.55 10.63 3.94
N TRP A 138 -13.08 10.84 5.17
CA TRP A 138 -11.93 10.13 5.72
C TRP A 138 -12.31 9.42 7.00
N ASP A 139 -12.35 8.09 6.96
CA ASP A 139 -12.63 7.23 8.10
C ASP A 139 -11.32 6.61 8.60
N PHE A 140 -11.15 6.50 9.91
CA PHE A 140 -10.00 5.87 10.54
C PHE A 140 -10.42 4.72 11.46
N HIS A 141 -9.75 3.60 11.34
CA HIS A 141 -9.95 2.42 12.18
C HIS A 141 -8.69 2.16 13.01
N LEU A 142 -8.79 2.45 14.32
CA LEU A 142 -7.76 2.14 15.31
C LEU A 142 -7.85 0.65 15.66
N ALA A 143 -7.05 -0.18 15.02
CA ALA A 143 -7.09 -1.63 15.20
C ALA A 143 -5.80 -2.31 14.72
N ASP A 144 -5.54 -3.51 15.24
CA ASP A 144 -4.60 -4.45 14.63
C ASP A 144 -5.17 -4.95 13.31
N PHE A 145 -4.59 -4.53 12.20
CA PHE A 145 -5.13 -4.75 10.85
C PHE A 145 -5.31 -6.24 10.51
N PRO A 146 -4.36 -7.16 10.79
CA PRO A 146 -4.57 -8.59 10.59
C PRO A 146 -5.78 -9.15 11.32
N THR A 147 -5.95 -8.79 12.58
CA THR A 147 -7.09 -9.19 13.41
C THR A 147 -8.40 -8.63 12.88
N LEU A 148 -8.40 -7.36 12.48
CA LEU A 148 -9.56 -6.69 11.92
C LEU A 148 -10.07 -7.37 10.66
N LEU A 149 -9.16 -7.69 9.70
CA LEU A 149 -9.53 -8.34 8.44
C LEU A 149 -10.02 -9.79 8.61
N ALA A 150 -9.69 -10.44 9.71
CA ALA A 150 -10.17 -11.79 10.01
C ALA A 150 -11.63 -11.80 10.51
N GLN A 151 -12.17 -10.65 10.93
CA GLN A 151 -13.51 -10.54 11.48
C GLN A 151 -14.58 -10.46 10.37
N PRO A 152 -15.79 -10.99 10.59
CA PRO A 152 -16.90 -10.85 9.65
C PRO A 152 -17.28 -9.40 9.35
N ALA A 153 -17.15 -8.50 10.32
CA ALA A 153 -17.41 -7.06 10.16
C ALA A 153 -16.55 -6.39 9.10
N ALA A 154 -15.39 -6.97 8.74
CA ALA A 154 -14.56 -6.45 7.66
C ALA A 154 -15.24 -6.52 6.28
N LEU A 155 -16.26 -7.35 6.10
CA LEU A 155 -17.06 -7.42 4.88
C LEU A 155 -17.86 -6.14 4.60
N GLU A 156 -18.16 -5.37 5.64
CA GLU A 156 -18.94 -4.12 5.58
C GLU A 156 -18.10 -2.91 5.15
N PHE A 157 -16.77 -3.02 5.12
CA PHE A 157 -15.92 -1.91 4.66
C PHE A 157 -16.20 -1.57 3.20
N PRO A 158 -16.21 -0.27 2.85
CA PRO A 158 -16.28 0.17 1.47
C PRO A 158 -15.17 -0.48 0.64
N LYS A 159 -15.52 -1.15 -0.46
CA LYS A 159 -14.55 -1.90 -1.26
C LYS A 159 -13.56 -0.94 -1.95
N PRO A 160 -12.25 -1.16 -1.85
CA PRO A 160 -11.25 -0.24 -2.37
C PRO A 160 -11.11 -0.31 -3.89
N HIS A 161 -10.77 0.83 -4.50
CA HIS A 161 -10.25 0.94 -5.85
C HIS A 161 -8.71 0.94 -5.85
N ALA A 162 -8.10 1.37 -4.74
CA ALA A 162 -6.66 1.40 -4.54
C ALA A 162 -6.33 1.10 -3.08
N ILE A 163 -5.19 0.45 -2.83
CA ILE A 163 -4.69 0.20 -1.49
C ILE A 163 -3.27 0.75 -1.41
N LEU A 164 -3.05 1.68 -0.47
CA LEU A 164 -1.74 2.20 -0.10
C LEU A 164 -1.25 1.31 1.04
N PHE A 165 -0.34 0.38 0.75
CA PHE A 165 0.13 -0.58 1.75
C PHE A 165 1.54 -0.20 2.20
N ASP A 166 1.64 0.41 3.38
CA ASP A 166 2.86 1.02 3.91
C ASP A 166 3.16 0.64 5.38
N ALA A 167 3.09 -0.64 5.68
CA ALA A 167 3.49 -1.16 6.97
C ALA A 167 5.02 -1.13 7.16
N PHE A 168 5.50 -1.09 8.42
CA PHE A 168 6.92 -1.34 8.73
C PHE A 168 7.43 -2.63 8.09
N SER A 169 8.74 -2.70 7.86
CA SER A 169 9.38 -3.83 7.17
C SER A 169 9.01 -5.21 7.76
N PRO A 170 9.04 -6.29 6.95
CA PRO A 170 8.72 -7.64 7.41
C PRO A 170 9.52 -8.08 8.64
N ALA A 171 10.74 -7.59 8.80
CA ALA A 171 11.58 -7.88 9.95
C ALA A 171 11.12 -7.17 11.23
N LYS A 172 10.43 -6.02 11.09
CA LYS A 172 9.96 -5.19 12.22
C LYS A 172 8.50 -5.42 12.56
N ASN A 173 7.69 -5.71 11.55
CA ASN A 173 6.26 -6.00 11.73
C ASN A 173 5.84 -7.21 10.89
N PRO A 174 6.28 -8.42 11.24
CA PRO A 174 6.03 -9.62 10.45
C PRO A 174 4.53 -9.93 10.29
N ALA A 175 3.68 -9.56 11.24
CA ALA A 175 2.24 -9.81 11.17
C ALA A 175 1.58 -9.18 9.95
N MET A 176 2.09 -8.04 9.48
CA MET A 176 1.59 -7.32 8.32
C MET A 176 1.99 -7.94 6.96
N TRP A 177 2.76 -9.03 6.95
CA TRP A 177 3.33 -9.58 5.72
C TRP A 177 3.05 -11.07 5.52
N THR A 178 2.12 -11.62 6.30
CA THR A 178 1.77 -13.04 6.26
C THR A 178 0.82 -13.38 5.10
N GLN A 179 0.91 -14.63 4.61
CA GLN A 179 0.01 -15.15 3.59
C GLN A 179 -1.47 -15.12 4.03
N PRO A 180 -1.83 -15.51 5.28
CA PRO A 180 -3.21 -15.42 5.74
C PRO A 180 -3.77 -13.99 5.75
N LEU A 181 -2.96 -12.97 6.10
CA LEU A 181 -3.37 -11.57 6.02
C LEU A 181 -3.74 -11.20 4.58
N PHE A 182 -2.85 -11.45 3.62
CA PHE A 182 -3.11 -11.08 2.23
C PHE A 182 -4.24 -11.90 1.60
N ALA A 183 -4.43 -13.15 2.01
CA ALA A 183 -5.59 -13.94 1.59
C ALA A 183 -6.91 -13.34 2.12
N ASN A 184 -6.95 -12.92 3.38
CA ASN A 184 -8.10 -12.20 3.92
C ASN A 184 -8.33 -10.87 3.20
N LEU A 185 -7.28 -10.11 2.92
CA LEU A 185 -7.36 -8.87 2.16
C LEU A 185 -7.94 -9.12 0.77
N PHE A 186 -7.42 -10.10 0.03
CA PHE A 186 -7.92 -10.46 -1.30
C PHE A 186 -9.40 -10.85 -1.29
N ARG A 187 -9.82 -11.64 -0.30
CA ARG A 187 -11.22 -12.07 -0.12
C ARG A 187 -12.19 -10.89 0.10
N LEU A 188 -11.70 -9.78 0.65
CA LEU A 188 -12.50 -8.57 0.89
C LEU A 188 -12.65 -7.69 -0.35
N LEU A 189 -11.87 -7.90 -1.39
CA LEU A 189 -11.99 -7.13 -2.63
C LEU A 189 -13.27 -7.49 -3.38
N ASP A 190 -13.78 -6.52 -4.12
CA ASP A 190 -14.85 -6.76 -5.09
C ASP A 190 -14.23 -7.34 -6.36
N PRO A 191 -14.59 -8.56 -6.79
CA PRO A 191 -14.01 -9.16 -7.99
C PRO A 191 -14.34 -8.40 -9.29
N ALA A 192 -15.40 -7.59 -9.29
CA ALA A 192 -15.79 -6.78 -10.44
C ALA A 192 -15.16 -5.38 -10.44
N ARG A 193 -14.54 -4.96 -9.33
CA ARG A 193 -13.94 -3.64 -9.16
C ARG A 193 -12.42 -3.70 -9.30
N PRO A 194 -11.83 -3.02 -10.28
CA PRO A 194 -10.38 -2.98 -10.43
C PRO A 194 -9.70 -2.37 -9.19
N CYS A 195 -8.87 -3.16 -8.50
CA CYS A 195 -8.13 -2.73 -7.32
C CYS A 195 -6.66 -3.17 -7.41
N ALA A 196 -5.75 -2.24 -7.16
CA ALA A 196 -4.33 -2.52 -7.14
C ALA A 196 -3.68 -1.97 -5.87
N MET A 197 -2.62 -2.66 -5.44
CA MET A 197 -1.87 -2.44 -4.21
C MET A 197 -0.37 -2.48 -4.50
N PRO A 198 0.27 -1.33 -4.72
CA PRO A 198 1.73 -1.24 -4.72
C PRO A 198 2.28 -1.38 -3.30
N THR A 199 3.50 -1.90 -3.21
CA THR A 199 4.29 -1.88 -1.98
C THR A 199 5.74 -1.53 -2.29
N TYR A 200 6.45 -0.90 -1.37
CA TYR A 200 7.85 -0.51 -1.53
C TYR A 200 8.83 -1.70 -1.59
N SER A 201 8.38 -2.90 -1.27
CA SER A 201 9.23 -4.10 -1.20
C SER A 201 9.39 -4.76 -2.57
N ARG A 202 10.60 -5.26 -2.86
CA ARG A 202 10.91 -6.12 -4.01
C ARG A 202 11.18 -7.57 -3.62
N SER A 203 10.87 -7.93 -2.38
CA SER A 203 11.18 -9.25 -1.81
C SER A 203 10.52 -10.38 -2.60
N THR A 204 11.31 -11.40 -2.95
CA THR A 204 10.80 -12.62 -3.59
C THR A 204 9.76 -13.32 -2.71
N MET A 205 10.03 -13.42 -1.40
CA MET A 205 9.11 -13.97 -0.41
C MET A 205 7.76 -13.24 -0.46
N LEU A 206 7.74 -11.90 -0.47
CA LEU A 206 6.50 -11.12 -0.54
C LEU A 206 5.75 -11.39 -1.84
N ARG A 207 6.45 -11.39 -2.99
CA ARG A 207 5.82 -11.67 -4.29
C ARG A 207 5.16 -13.04 -4.31
N VAL A 208 5.82 -14.06 -3.76
CA VAL A 208 5.24 -15.41 -3.60
C VAL A 208 4.04 -15.39 -2.65
N THR A 209 4.16 -14.68 -1.53
CA THR A 209 3.06 -14.51 -0.56
C THR A 209 1.80 -13.93 -1.22
N LEU A 210 1.96 -12.85 -1.98
CA LEU A 210 0.85 -12.18 -2.68
C LEU A 210 0.22 -13.07 -3.77
N LEU A 211 1.05 -13.77 -4.56
CA LEU A 211 0.58 -14.73 -5.56
C LEU A 211 -0.27 -15.83 -4.93
N LEU A 212 0.20 -16.43 -3.83
CA LEU A 212 -0.53 -17.49 -3.13
C LEU A 212 -1.76 -16.98 -2.37
N ALA A 213 -1.84 -15.69 -2.11
CA ALA A 213 -3.02 -15.05 -1.53
C ALA A 213 -4.12 -14.78 -2.56
N GLY A 214 -3.85 -14.97 -3.86
CA GLY A 214 -4.82 -14.82 -4.95
C GLY A 214 -4.60 -13.60 -5.84
N PHE A 215 -3.65 -12.72 -5.51
CA PHE A 215 -3.35 -11.56 -6.34
C PHE A 215 -2.60 -11.95 -7.63
N PHE A 216 -2.84 -11.20 -8.69
CA PHE A 216 -1.87 -11.05 -9.76
C PHE A 216 -0.74 -10.14 -9.27
N VAL A 217 0.51 -10.46 -9.63
CA VAL A 217 1.68 -9.73 -9.12
C VAL A 217 2.62 -9.35 -10.26
N GLY A 218 3.16 -8.16 -10.19
CA GLY A 218 4.11 -7.63 -11.16
C GLY A 218 5.26 -6.85 -10.55
N VAL A 219 6.17 -6.45 -11.43
CA VAL A 219 7.22 -5.50 -11.13
C VAL A 219 6.61 -4.11 -11.07
N GLY A 220 6.82 -3.43 -9.97
CA GLY A 220 6.41 -2.05 -9.78
C GLY A 220 7.52 -1.08 -10.11
N HIS A 221 7.17 0.19 -10.24
CA HIS A 221 8.11 1.27 -10.54
C HIS A 221 9.17 1.43 -9.43
N GLY A 222 10.35 1.87 -9.80
CA GLY A 222 11.41 2.20 -8.85
C GLY A 222 11.05 3.39 -7.96
N THR A 223 11.58 3.41 -6.75
CA THR A 223 11.46 4.53 -5.80
C THR A 223 12.83 4.88 -5.23
N GLY A 224 13.32 6.06 -5.54
CA GLY A 224 14.66 6.49 -5.10
C GLY A 224 15.77 5.56 -5.61
N GLU A 225 16.50 4.94 -4.68
CA GLU A 225 17.59 4.00 -4.99
C GLU A 225 17.13 2.60 -5.40
N LYS A 226 15.85 2.29 -5.21
CA LYS A 226 15.29 1.01 -5.62
C LYS A 226 14.92 1.05 -7.09
N GLU A 227 15.53 0.18 -7.89
CA GLU A 227 15.23 0.05 -9.31
C GLU A 227 13.81 -0.47 -9.57
N GLU A 228 13.28 -1.27 -8.66
CA GLU A 228 11.94 -1.86 -8.74
C GLU A 228 11.26 -1.99 -7.37
N THR A 229 9.94 -2.09 -7.40
CA THR A 229 9.07 -2.39 -6.27
C THR A 229 8.14 -3.56 -6.62
N THR A 230 7.06 -3.75 -5.90
CA THR A 230 6.06 -4.76 -6.24
C THR A 230 4.69 -4.12 -6.37
N ILE A 231 3.91 -4.54 -7.36
CA ILE A 231 2.49 -4.24 -7.48
C ILE A 231 1.69 -5.54 -7.46
N ALA A 232 0.64 -5.56 -6.66
CA ALA A 232 -0.37 -6.63 -6.63
C ALA A 232 -1.71 -6.08 -7.09
N ALA A 233 -2.54 -6.88 -7.74
CA ALA A 233 -3.87 -6.49 -8.18
C ALA A 233 -4.82 -7.68 -8.21
N ASN A 234 -6.14 -7.39 -8.14
CA ASN A 234 -7.16 -8.43 -8.35
C ASN A 234 -7.42 -8.74 -9.83
N MET A 235 -6.91 -7.92 -10.75
CA MET A 235 -7.03 -8.10 -12.20
C MET A 235 -5.67 -7.93 -12.86
N LEU A 236 -5.35 -8.80 -13.82
CA LEU A 236 -4.03 -8.83 -14.48
C LEU A 236 -3.77 -7.59 -15.34
N ASP A 237 -4.79 -7.01 -15.95
CA ASP A 237 -4.71 -5.82 -16.82
C ASP A 237 -4.31 -4.53 -16.08
N LEU A 238 -4.38 -4.53 -14.76
CA LEU A 238 -3.86 -3.44 -13.92
C LEU A 238 -2.34 -3.45 -13.79
N ILE A 239 -1.67 -4.52 -14.21
CA ILE A 239 -0.24 -4.73 -14.05
C ILE A 239 0.47 -4.57 -15.39
N SER A 240 1.35 -3.58 -15.49
CA SER A 240 2.09 -3.30 -16.72
C SER A 240 3.16 -4.35 -17.02
N GLU A 241 3.82 -4.87 -15.98
CA GLU A 241 4.89 -5.85 -16.06
C GLU A 241 4.60 -7.03 -15.11
N PRO A 242 3.69 -7.95 -15.49
CA PRO A 242 3.37 -9.10 -14.65
C PRO A 242 4.57 -10.04 -14.55
N LEU A 243 4.73 -10.66 -13.38
CA LEU A 243 5.75 -11.71 -13.20
C LEU A 243 5.46 -12.87 -14.15
N ASP A 244 6.48 -13.27 -14.88
CA ASP A 244 6.39 -14.28 -15.94
C ASP A 244 6.96 -15.64 -15.50
N ARG A 245 6.94 -16.62 -16.42
CA ARG A 245 7.51 -17.96 -16.21
C ARG A 245 9.03 -17.92 -15.96
N ARG A 246 9.76 -16.93 -16.53
CA ARG A 246 11.21 -16.79 -16.28
C ARG A 246 11.46 -16.37 -14.85
N TRP A 247 10.62 -15.47 -14.32
CA TRP A 247 10.65 -15.12 -12.91
C TRP A 247 10.36 -16.34 -12.03
N LEU A 248 9.33 -17.12 -12.36
CA LEU A 248 8.96 -18.34 -11.63
C LEU A 248 10.12 -19.35 -11.57
N GLU A 249 10.83 -19.59 -12.66
CA GLU A 249 12.01 -20.47 -12.69
C GLU A 249 13.18 -19.95 -11.85
N ARG A 250 13.36 -18.62 -11.78
CA ARG A 250 14.36 -18.01 -10.89
C ARG A 250 13.99 -18.20 -9.41
N VAL A 251 12.72 -18.02 -9.07
CA VAL A 251 12.20 -18.18 -7.70
C VAL A 251 12.48 -19.57 -7.14
N ARG A 252 12.37 -20.61 -7.97
CA ARG A 252 12.68 -22.00 -7.56
C ARG A 252 14.10 -22.15 -6.99
N ARG A 253 15.03 -21.29 -7.38
CA ARG A 253 16.44 -21.30 -6.93
C ARG A 253 16.73 -20.28 -5.83
N SER A 254 15.74 -19.52 -5.41
CA SER A 254 15.90 -18.51 -4.37
C SER A 254 16.01 -19.17 -2.99
N THR A 255 16.91 -18.65 -2.17
CA THR A 255 17.08 -19.07 -0.77
C THR A 255 16.14 -18.38 0.20
N SER A 256 15.29 -17.44 -0.30
CA SER A 256 14.42 -16.58 0.50
C SER A 256 13.07 -16.33 -0.19
N ALA A 257 12.42 -17.40 -0.63
CA ALA A 257 11.17 -17.32 -1.39
C ALA A 257 9.96 -17.90 -0.66
N GLU A 258 10.16 -18.72 0.39
CA GLU A 258 9.04 -19.28 1.15
C GLU A 258 8.21 -18.18 1.79
N PRO A 259 6.86 -18.19 1.63
CA PRO A 259 5.99 -17.18 2.24
C PRO A 259 5.99 -17.25 3.77
N MET A 260 5.65 -16.14 4.38
CA MET A 260 5.40 -16.10 5.82
C MET A 260 3.97 -16.61 6.10
N TRP A 261 3.86 -17.86 6.57
CA TRP A 261 2.59 -18.46 6.97
C TRP A 261 2.12 -18.01 8.36
N GLU A 262 3.06 -17.61 9.20
CA GLU A 262 2.87 -17.10 10.56
C GLU A 262 3.65 -15.79 10.75
N PRO A 263 3.36 -14.98 11.79
CA PRO A 263 4.01 -13.69 12.02
C PRO A 263 5.46 -13.85 12.56
N LEU A 264 6.27 -14.59 11.84
CA LEU A 264 7.67 -14.83 12.15
C LEU A 264 8.52 -14.63 10.90
N TYR A 265 9.35 -13.59 10.91
CA TYR A 265 10.25 -13.32 9.79
C TYR A 265 11.35 -14.39 9.67
N ARG A 266 11.24 -15.20 8.64
CA ARG A 266 12.25 -16.22 8.26
C ARG A 266 12.48 -16.15 6.76
N GLN A 267 13.74 -16.37 6.37
CA GLN A 267 14.10 -16.54 4.96
C GLN A 267 14.39 -18.05 4.73
N ALA A 268 13.67 -18.63 3.81
CA ALA A 268 13.81 -20.04 3.44
C ALA A 268 13.59 -20.22 1.92
N PRO A 269 14.21 -21.26 1.32
CA PRO A 269 13.88 -21.67 -0.04
C PRO A 269 12.43 -22.18 -0.08
N LEU A 270 11.85 -22.20 -1.29
CA LEU A 270 10.50 -22.74 -1.48
C LEU A 270 10.42 -24.19 -1.01
N SER A 271 9.39 -24.52 -0.23
CA SER A 271 8.98 -25.88 0.02
C SER A 271 8.42 -26.54 -1.25
N PRO A 272 8.48 -27.87 -1.39
CA PRO A 272 7.86 -28.57 -2.51
C PRO A 272 6.36 -28.27 -2.65
N GLU A 273 5.66 -28.14 -1.54
CA GLU A 273 4.22 -27.82 -1.49
C GLU A 273 3.94 -26.41 -1.98
N THR A 274 4.73 -25.44 -1.56
CA THR A 274 4.61 -24.03 -2.02
C THR A 274 4.91 -23.95 -3.51
N TRP A 275 5.94 -24.65 -3.99
CA TRP A 275 6.27 -24.70 -5.41
C TRP A 275 5.13 -25.29 -6.24
N GLU A 276 4.53 -26.39 -5.77
CA GLU A 276 3.43 -27.06 -6.50
C GLU A 276 2.20 -26.15 -6.61
N LYS A 277 1.85 -25.41 -5.57
CA LYS A 277 0.78 -24.40 -5.62
C LYS A 277 1.12 -23.27 -6.59
N LEU A 278 2.33 -22.75 -6.51
CA LEU A 278 2.76 -21.56 -7.25
C LEU A 278 2.77 -21.80 -8.78
N ARG A 279 3.27 -22.97 -9.23
CA ARG A 279 3.36 -23.31 -10.67
C ARG A 279 2.00 -23.48 -11.36
N HIS A 280 0.93 -23.69 -10.60
CA HIS A 280 -0.43 -23.87 -11.12
C HIS A 280 -1.28 -22.59 -11.04
N LEU A 281 -0.71 -21.47 -10.62
CA LEU A 281 -1.45 -20.21 -10.61
C LEU A 281 -1.79 -19.73 -12.02
N GLN A 282 -3.00 -19.19 -12.16
CA GLN A 282 -3.53 -18.68 -13.43
C GLN A 282 -2.55 -17.74 -14.15
N GLN A 283 -1.87 -16.88 -13.41
CA GLN A 283 -0.90 -15.93 -13.97
C GLN A 283 0.20 -16.62 -14.80
N PHE A 284 0.60 -17.83 -14.43
CA PHE A 284 1.65 -18.59 -15.14
C PHE A 284 1.12 -19.60 -16.16
N LEU A 285 -0.18 -19.91 -16.13
CA LEU A 285 -0.78 -20.83 -17.09
C LEU A 285 -1.13 -20.13 -18.41
N THR A 286 -1.50 -18.88 -18.40
CA THR A 286 -1.94 -18.09 -19.57
C THR A 286 -0.78 -17.58 -20.47
N GLY A 287 0.47 -18.01 -20.23
CA GLY A 287 1.68 -17.56 -20.92
C GLY A 287 1.96 -18.15 -22.30
N THR A 288 0.93 -18.46 -23.12
CA THR A 288 1.08 -18.72 -24.57
C THR A 288 0.05 -17.87 -25.32
N GLY A 289 0.43 -16.63 -25.68
CA GLY A 289 -0.22 -15.89 -26.75
C GLY A 289 -1.27 -14.86 -26.36
N PHE A 290 -0.86 -13.71 -25.81
CA PHE A 290 -1.60 -12.45 -25.97
C PHE A 290 -0.61 -11.28 -26.11
N PHE A 291 0.28 -11.36 -27.11
CA PHE A 291 0.79 -10.19 -27.80
C PHE A 291 0.31 -10.29 -29.25
N GLY A 292 -0.99 -10.09 -29.44
CA GLY A 292 -1.56 -9.78 -30.73
C GLY A 292 -1.03 -8.44 -31.17
N LYS A 293 -0.10 -8.44 -32.13
CA LYS A 293 0.22 -7.26 -32.93
C LYS A 293 -1.12 -6.71 -33.44
N SER A 294 -1.52 -5.52 -33.00
CA SER A 294 -2.43 -4.70 -33.78
C SER A 294 -1.65 -4.27 -35.03
N ALA A 295 -1.90 -5.01 -36.12
CA ALA A 295 -1.51 -4.59 -37.46
C ALA A 295 -2.25 -3.29 -37.78
N ASN A 296 -1.49 -2.36 -38.32
CA ASN A 296 -1.96 -1.17 -39.01
C ASN A 296 -3.15 -1.44 -39.95
N CYS A 297 -4.14 -0.61 -39.87
CA CYS A 297 -4.81 0.08 -40.98
C CYS A 297 -5.35 1.41 -40.47
#